data_1377efa7f0a75f06b192d2689ef12c70
#
_entry.id   1377efa7f0a75f06b192d2689ef12c70
#
_cell.length_a   1.000
_cell.length_b   1.000
_cell.length_c   1.000
_cell.angle_alpha   90.00
_cell.angle_beta   90.00
_cell.angle_gamma   90.00
#
_symmetry.space_group_name_H-M   'P 1'
#
loop_
_entity.id
_entity.type
_entity.pdbx_description
1 polymer ?
#
loop_
_entity_poly.entity_id
_entity_poly.type
_entity_poly.pdbx_seq_one_letter_code
_entity_poly.pdbx_strand_id
1 'polypeptide(L)'
;MELKVKIEELRKSKLFVATPMYGGVCNGSYTRSLCDLSVLCSRYGIEMRSYFLFNESLITRARNYCVDEFLRSDFTHLLFIDSDIGFNPNDVLALMALQTDESDYDIISGAYPKKCITWEKIKSAVNKGFADENPNTLEQFVGDFVFNPVRGSTIKINEPAEVSETGTGFMMIRRKTFEQFAEKFPETLYVPDHVRSENFDGSRKINMFFQAEIEKESGRYLSEDYWFCFKVRSVGMKVWLCPWMHLQHSGYYTFAGNLPAMAALGVSATCDPEEIAKTKKKK
;
A
#
# COMPACT_ATOMS: atom_id res chain seq x y z
N MET A 1 5.59 -16.27 -10.80
CA MET A 1 7.07 -16.28 -10.63
C MET A 1 7.40 -16.96 -9.32
N GLU A 2 8.25 -17.98 -9.33
CA GLU A 2 8.76 -18.56 -8.08
C GLU A 2 9.96 -17.70 -7.63
N LEU A 3 9.76 -16.85 -6.64
CA LEU A 3 10.80 -15.97 -6.11
C LEU A 3 11.67 -16.79 -5.16
N LYS A 4 12.90 -17.10 -5.56
CA LYS A 4 13.87 -17.76 -4.67
C LYS A 4 14.48 -16.72 -3.74
N VAL A 5 13.94 -16.63 -2.54
CA VAL A 5 14.43 -15.72 -1.50
C VAL A 5 15.63 -16.33 -0.80
N LYS A 6 16.80 -15.70 -0.92
CA LYS A 6 18.00 -16.08 -0.17
C LYS A 6 18.00 -15.37 1.19
N ILE A 7 17.73 -16.11 2.24
CA ILE A 7 17.60 -15.54 3.60
C ILE A 7 18.89 -14.84 4.06
N GLU A 8 20.06 -15.36 3.70
CA GLU A 8 21.36 -14.76 4.03
C GLU A 8 21.51 -13.35 3.41
N GLU A 9 20.95 -13.11 2.22
CA GLU A 9 20.95 -11.78 1.60
C GLU A 9 19.97 -10.85 2.31
N LEU A 10 18.78 -11.34 2.68
CA LEU A 10 17.81 -10.55 3.43
C LEU A 10 18.33 -10.09 4.81
N ARG A 11 19.16 -10.89 5.46
CA ARG A 11 19.80 -10.52 6.76
C ARG A 11 20.73 -9.33 6.68
N LYS A 12 21.21 -8.98 5.48
CA LYS A 12 22.03 -7.78 5.27
C LYS A 12 21.19 -6.52 5.21
N SER A 13 19.90 -6.67 4.97
CA SER A 13 18.93 -5.57 4.88
C SER A 13 18.26 -5.36 6.23
N LYS A 14 17.95 -4.09 6.53
CA LYS A 14 17.24 -3.67 7.74
C LYS A 14 15.94 -2.99 7.35
N LEU A 15 14.83 -3.46 7.91
CA LEU A 15 13.48 -3.04 7.54
C LEU A 15 12.93 -2.02 8.54
N PHE A 16 12.65 -0.80 8.06
CA PHE A 16 11.95 0.24 8.82
C PHE A 16 10.51 0.33 8.33
N VAL A 17 9.55 -0.11 9.14
CA VAL A 17 8.12 -0.01 8.84
C VAL A 17 7.59 1.30 9.41
N ALA A 18 7.11 2.20 8.56
CA ALA A 18 6.56 3.50 8.94
C ALA A 18 5.05 3.54 8.70
N THR A 19 4.30 3.89 9.74
CA THR A 19 2.85 4.01 9.68
C THR A 19 2.41 5.37 10.22
N PRO A 20 2.00 6.32 9.35
CA PRO A 20 1.24 7.48 9.80
C PRO A 20 -0.08 7.03 10.43
N MET A 21 -0.34 7.47 11.66
CA MET A 21 -1.45 6.96 12.48
C MET A 21 -2.22 8.11 13.12
N TYR A 22 -3.00 8.85 12.31
CA TYR A 22 -3.83 9.93 12.81
C TYR A 22 -4.88 9.38 13.79
N GLY A 23 -5.01 10.03 14.94
CA GLY A 23 -5.89 9.58 16.03
C GLY A 23 -5.35 8.37 16.81
N GLY A 24 -4.16 7.85 16.51
CA GLY A 24 -3.53 6.74 17.24
C GLY A 24 -4.24 5.39 17.06
N VAL A 25 -5.02 5.23 15.98
CA VAL A 25 -5.82 4.02 15.74
C VAL A 25 -5.34 3.24 14.52
N CYS A 26 -5.53 1.92 14.55
CA CYS A 26 -5.25 1.04 13.44
C CYS A 26 -6.32 -0.05 13.30
N ASN A 27 -6.40 -0.66 12.13
CA ASN A 27 -7.33 -1.76 11.88
C ASN A 27 -6.76 -3.10 12.38
N GLY A 28 -7.64 -4.01 12.82
CA GLY A 28 -7.25 -5.34 13.30
C GLY A 28 -6.52 -6.18 12.24
N SER A 29 -6.86 -6.04 10.94
CA SER A 29 -6.13 -6.72 9.85
C SER A 29 -4.70 -6.23 9.73
N TYR A 30 -4.46 -4.92 9.81
CA TYR A 30 -3.13 -4.32 9.87
C TYR A 30 -2.34 -4.83 11.08
N THR A 31 -2.94 -4.76 12.28
CA THR A 31 -2.28 -5.20 13.53
C THR A 31 -1.84 -6.65 13.44
N ARG A 32 -2.71 -7.54 12.98
CA ARG A 32 -2.39 -8.96 12.78
C ARG A 32 -1.22 -9.13 11.81
N SER A 33 -1.29 -8.50 10.64
CA SER A 33 -0.23 -8.58 9.62
C SER A 33 1.11 -8.09 10.13
N LEU A 34 1.12 -6.98 10.90
CA LEU A 34 2.35 -6.43 11.48
C LEU A 34 2.95 -7.33 12.56
N CYS A 35 2.13 -7.93 13.43
CA CYS A 35 2.58 -8.92 14.42
C CYS A 35 3.19 -10.15 13.73
N ASP A 36 2.50 -10.68 12.72
CA ASP A 36 2.98 -11.83 11.95
C ASP A 36 4.30 -11.50 11.21
N LEU A 37 4.44 -10.28 10.66
CA LEU A 37 5.68 -9.79 10.05
C LEU A 37 6.83 -9.72 11.06
N SER A 38 6.57 -9.21 12.26
CA SER A 38 7.56 -9.11 13.33
C SER A 38 8.10 -10.50 13.74
N VAL A 39 7.18 -11.47 13.89
CA VAL A 39 7.54 -12.87 14.16
C VAL A 39 8.36 -13.46 13.00
N LEU A 40 7.97 -13.18 11.77
CA LEU A 40 8.66 -13.69 10.57
C LEU A 40 10.07 -13.11 10.46
N CYS A 41 10.25 -11.80 10.63
CA CYS A 41 11.54 -11.13 10.64
C CYS A 41 12.45 -11.69 11.75
N SER A 42 11.93 -11.83 12.96
CA SER A 42 12.67 -12.44 14.10
C SER A 42 13.11 -13.86 13.78
N ARG A 43 12.24 -14.71 13.22
CA ARG A 43 12.55 -16.09 12.84
C ARG A 43 13.70 -16.17 11.83
N TYR A 44 13.75 -15.25 10.88
CA TYR A 44 14.80 -15.25 9.86
C TYR A 44 16.02 -14.39 10.20
N GLY A 45 16.04 -13.74 11.38
CA GLY A 45 17.13 -12.87 11.81
C GLY A 45 17.26 -11.60 10.98
N ILE A 46 16.13 -11.05 10.51
CA ILE A 46 16.03 -9.77 9.79
C ILE A 46 15.76 -8.70 10.83
N GLU A 47 16.59 -7.66 10.88
CA GLU A 47 16.38 -6.53 11.76
C GLU A 47 15.19 -5.69 11.26
N MET A 48 14.21 -5.47 12.13
CA MET A 48 13.01 -4.72 11.85
C MET A 48 12.70 -3.71 12.96
N ARG A 49 12.27 -2.51 12.56
CA ARG A 49 11.73 -1.48 13.47
C ARG A 49 10.38 -1.03 12.95
N SER A 50 9.39 -0.94 13.85
CA SER A 50 8.11 -0.25 13.57
C SER A 50 8.16 1.16 14.14
N TYR A 51 7.76 2.13 13.32
CA TYR A 51 7.65 3.53 13.68
C TYR A 51 6.21 4.03 13.44
N PHE A 52 5.56 4.48 14.49
CA PHE A 52 4.20 5.02 14.43
C PHE A 52 4.26 6.51 14.66
N LEU A 53 3.78 7.29 13.67
CA LEU A 53 3.64 8.74 13.81
C LEU A 53 2.20 9.07 14.15
N PHE A 54 1.98 9.50 15.40
CA PHE A 54 0.66 9.84 15.92
C PHE A 54 0.29 11.29 15.66
N ASN A 55 -1.01 11.54 15.43
CA ASN A 55 -1.65 12.86 15.48
C ASN A 55 -1.11 13.93 14.53
N GLU A 56 -0.34 13.55 13.49
CA GLU A 56 -0.03 14.50 12.42
C GLU A 56 -1.17 14.54 11.41
N SER A 57 -1.83 15.70 11.33
CA SER A 57 -3.05 15.86 10.51
C SER A 57 -2.79 16.02 9.02
N LEU A 58 -1.59 16.47 8.62
CA LEU A 58 -1.22 16.66 7.24
C LEU A 58 -0.39 15.48 6.75
N ILE A 59 -0.97 14.63 5.90
CA ILE A 59 -0.34 13.38 5.45
C ILE A 59 1.01 13.61 4.74
N THR A 60 1.16 14.66 3.96
CA THR A 60 2.43 15.01 3.32
C THR A 60 3.53 15.19 4.36
N ARG A 61 3.22 15.92 5.42
CA ARG A 61 4.11 16.21 6.53
C ARG A 61 4.42 14.95 7.34
N ALA A 62 3.39 14.12 7.60
CA ALA A 62 3.56 12.85 8.31
C ALA A 62 4.55 11.93 7.59
N ARG A 63 4.44 11.79 6.27
CA ARG A 63 5.37 10.96 5.49
C ARG A 63 6.77 11.54 5.48
N ASN A 64 6.94 12.86 5.38
CA ASN A 64 8.26 13.50 5.44
C ASN A 64 8.95 13.27 6.78
N TYR A 65 8.22 13.30 7.90
CA TYR A 65 8.77 12.95 9.22
C TYR A 65 9.17 11.48 9.33
N CYS A 66 8.35 10.58 8.81
CA CYS A 66 8.70 9.16 8.78
C CYS A 66 10.00 8.91 8.01
N VAL A 67 10.20 9.60 6.88
CA VAL A 67 11.45 9.48 6.10
C VAL A 67 12.62 10.11 6.85
N ASP A 68 12.45 11.25 7.50
CA ASP A 68 13.50 11.88 8.30
C ASP A 68 13.97 10.95 9.44
N GLU A 69 13.06 10.33 10.17
CA GLU A 69 13.39 9.34 11.21
C GLU A 69 14.10 8.10 10.64
N PHE A 70 13.65 7.62 9.48
CA PHE A 70 14.32 6.54 8.77
C PHE A 70 15.75 6.93 8.36
N LEU A 71 15.96 8.09 7.75
CA LEU A 71 17.28 8.56 7.30
C LEU A 71 18.25 8.83 8.45
N ARG A 72 17.77 9.08 9.64
CA ARG A 72 18.58 9.24 10.86
C ARG A 72 18.99 7.91 11.51
N SER A 73 18.44 6.81 11.03
CA SER A 73 18.79 5.45 11.45
C SER A 73 19.80 4.83 10.48
N ASP A 74 20.19 3.59 10.72
CA ASP A 74 21.02 2.78 9.81
C ASP A 74 20.21 1.75 9.01
N PHE A 75 18.88 1.89 8.98
CA PHE A 75 18.00 1.03 8.22
C PHE A 75 18.15 1.26 6.71
N THR A 76 18.02 0.19 5.92
CA THR A 76 18.28 0.18 4.47
C THR A 76 17.02 0.31 3.63
N HIS A 77 15.90 -0.18 4.13
CA HIS A 77 14.61 -0.19 3.45
C HIS A 77 13.54 0.46 4.32
N LEU A 78 12.82 1.42 3.77
CA LEU A 78 11.61 1.99 4.35
C LEU A 78 10.39 1.33 3.71
N LEU A 79 9.50 0.78 4.52
CA LEU A 79 8.19 0.29 4.09
C LEU A 79 7.11 1.15 4.70
N PHE A 80 6.43 1.95 3.89
CA PHE A 80 5.18 2.55 4.29
C PHE A 80 4.06 1.52 4.27
N ILE A 81 3.30 1.46 5.36
CA ILE A 81 2.04 0.71 5.43
C ILE A 81 1.02 1.62 6.12
N ASP A 82 -0.11 1.88 5.46
CA ASP A 82 -1.19 2.62 6.10
C ASP A 82 -1.88 1.76 7.17
N SER A 83 -2.35 2.39 8.24
CA SER A 83 -2.87 1.71 9.46
C SER A 83 -4.14 0.87 9.24
N ASP A 84 -4.65 0.84 8.02
CA ASP A 84 -5.85 0.10 7.59
C ASP A 84 -5.60 -0.86 6.41
N ILE A 85 -4.33 -1.11 6.09
CA ILE A 85 -3.91 -2.09 5.08
C ILE A 85 -3.54 -3.42 5.75
N GLY A 86 -4.31 -4.48 5.43
CA GLY A 86 -3.95 -5.86 5.74
C GLY A 86 -3.09 -6.47 4.64
N PHE A 87 -2.08 -7.27 5.01
CA PHE A 87 -1.10 -7.81 4.06
C PHE A 87 -0.57 -9.18 4.49
N ASN A 88 0.02 -9.92 3.55
CA ASN A 88 0.76 -11.14 3.85
C ASN A 88 2.23 -10.78 4.18
N PRO A 89 2.77 -11.17 5.35
CA PRO A 89 4.15 -10.88 5.72
C PRO A 89 5.20 -11.40 4.71
N ASN A 90 4.92 -12.50 4.00
CA ASN A 90 5.83 -13.01 2.98
C ASN A 90 5.96 -12.06 1.77
N ASP A 91 4.95 -11.24 1.50
CA ASP A 91 5.02 -10.22 0.45
C ASP A 91 6.06 -9.16 0.77
N VAL A 92 6.24 -8.81 2.05
CA VAL A 92 7.30 -7.88 2.50
C VAL A 92 8.68 -8.48 2.23
N LEU A 93 8.90 -9.75 2.55
CA LEU A 93 10.17 -10.43 2.25
C LEU A 93 10.42 -10.53 0.74
N ALA A 94 9.36 -10.71 -0.05
CA ALA A 94 9.44 -10.69 -1.50
C ALA A 94 9.86 -9.31 -2.04
N LEU A 95 9.29 -8.21 -1.52
CA LEU A 95 9.72 -6.85 -1.87
C LEU A 95 11.20 -6.63 -1.54
N MET A 96 11.64 -7.00 -0.34
CA MET A 96 13.05 -6.90 0.07
C MET A 96 13.97 -7.71 -0.85
N ALA A 97 13.56 -8.95 -1.21
CA ALA A 97 14.35 -9.82 -2.08
C ALA A 97 14.48 -9.28 -3.52
N LEU A 98 13.50 -8.52 -3.99
CA LEU A 98 13.54 -7.87 -5.29
C LEU A 98 14.43 -6.61 -5.28
N GLN A 99 14.50 -5.89 -4.18
CA GLN A 99 15.28 -4.65 -4.04
C GLN A 99 16.76 -4.93 -3.69
N THR A 100 17.47 -5.65 -4.53
CA THR A 100 18.92 -5.84 -4.40
C THR A 100 19.69 -4.59 -4.85
N ASP A 101 20.98 -4.49 -4.49
CA ASP A 101 21.83 -3.35 -4.89
C ASP A 101 21.96 -3.19 -6.41
N GLU A 102 21.89 -4.30 -7.15
CA GLU A 102 22.01 -4.34 -8.61
C GLU A 102 20.68 -4.09 -9.33
N SER A 103 19.55 -4.12 -8.61
CA SER A 103 18.22 -3.94 -9.21
C SER A 103 17.89 -2.46 -9.45
N ASP A 104 17.00 -2.20 -10.40
CA ASP A 104 16.40 -0.89 -10.66
C ASP A 104 15.02 -0.71 -9.96
N TYR A 105 14.74 -1.55 -8.96
CA TYR A 105 13.54 -1.45 -8.13
C TYR A 105 13.72 -0.35 -7.05
N ASP A 106 13.78 0.92 -7.47
CA ASP A 106 14.00 2.05 -6.57
C ASP A 106 12.82 2.22 -5.59
N ILE A 107 11.61 2.13 -6.13
CA ILE A 107 10.35 2.04 -5.40
C ILE A 107 9.62 0.79 -5.87
N ILE A 108 9.13 -0.01 -4.94
CA ILE A 108 8.32 -1.19 -5.25
C ILE A 108 7.13 -1.29 -4.29
N SER A 109 5.96 -1.66 -4.81
CA SER A 109 4.72 -1.68 -4.05
C SER A 109 3.86 -2.90 -4.35
N GLY A 110 2.94 -3.22 -3.43
CA GLY A 110 1.82 -4.10 -3.70
C GLY A 110 0.59 -3.30 -4.16
N ALA A 111 -0.23 -3.91 -4.99
CA ALA A 111 -1.50 -3.32 -5.42
C ALA A 111 -2.56 -3.46 -4.33
N TYR A 112 -3.11 -2.36 -3.84
CA TYR A 112 -4.23 -2.39 -2.89
C TYR A 112 -5.47 -1.69 -3.46
N PRO A 113 -6.69 -2.18 -3.13
CA PRO A 113 -7.93 -1.59 -3.64
C PRO A 113 -8.23 -0.24 -2.99
N LYS A 114 -8.93 0.62 -3.71
CA LYS A 114 -9.58 1.80 -3.15
C LYS A 114 -10.77 1.39 -2.27
N LYS A 115 -11.11 2.22 -1.30
CA LYS A 115 -12.33 2.04 -0.46
C LYS A 115 -13.57 2.43 -1.25
N CYS A 116 -13.92 1.62 -2.27
CA CYS A 116 -15.11 1.81 -3.10
C CYS A 116 -15.71 0.46 -3.48
N ILE A 117 -17.00 0.46 -3.80
CA ILE A 117 -17.69 -0.69 -4.39
C ILE A 117 -18.16 -0.29 -5.77
N THR A 118 -17.56 -0.89 -6.80
CA THR A 118 -17.90 -0.67 -8.21
C THR A 118 -18.89 -1.73 -8.65
N TRP A 119 -20.20 -1.42 -8.50
CA TRP A 119 -21.28 -2.35 -8.79
C TRP A 119 -21.30 -2.83 -10.24
N GLU A 120 -20.82 -2.02 -11.18
CA GLU A 120 -20.69 -2.36 -12.59
C GLU A 120 -19.70 -3.50 -12.82
N LYS A 121 -18.58 -3.53 -12.07
CA LYS A 121 -17.60 -4.63 -12.13
C LYS A 121 -18.17 -5.91 -11.53
N ILE A 122 -18.87 -5.80 -10.41
CA ILE A 122 -19.56 -6.93 -9.78
C ILE A 122 -20.60 -7.51 -10.75
N LYS A 123 -21.43 -6.67 -11.36
CA LYS A 123 -22.39 -7.11 -12.39
C LYS A 123 -21.70 -7.80 -13.57
N SER A 124 -20.58 -7.25 -14.04
CA SER A 124 -19.81 -7.88 -15.12
C SER A 124 -19.27 -9.25 -14.73
N ALA A 125 -18.77 -9.40 -13.48
CA ALA A 125 -18.29 -10.68 -12.96
C ALA A 125 -19.41 -11.72 -12.88
N VAL A 126 -20.58 -11.34 -12.37
CA VAL A 126 -21.77 -12.22 -12.36
C VAL A 126 -22.15 -12.65 -13.77
N ASN A 127 -22.23 -11.74 -14.72
CA ASN A 127 -22.59 -12.04 -16.12
C ASN A 127 -21.57 -12.97 -16.83
N LYS A 128 -20.33 -13.03 -16.33
CA LYS A 128 -19.27 -13.91 -16.85
C LYS A 128 -19.16 -15.24 -16.09
N GLY A 129 -20.07 -15.52 -15.16
CA GLY A 129 -20.10 -16.79 -14.42
C GLY A 129 -19.10 -16.89 -13.27
N PHE A 130 -18.40 -15.83 -12.89
CA PHE A 130 -17.44 -15.88 -11.77
C PHE A 130 -18.08 -16.15 -10.40
N ALA A 131 -19.41 -16.00 -10.29
CA ALA A 131 -20.17 -16.23 -9.07
C ALA A 131 -20.88 -17.60 -9.03
N ASP A 132 -20.83 -18.39 -10.11
CA ASP A 132 -21.68 -19.58 -10.27
C ASP A 132 -21.35 -20.67 -9.25
N GLU A 133 -20.07 -20.91 -8.95
CA GLU A 133 -19.66 -21.88 -7.95
C GLU A 133 -19.67 -21.33 -6.54
N ASN A 134 -19.23 -20.08 -6.36
CA ASN A 134 -19.13 -19.43 -5.07
C ASN A 134 -19.38 -17.92 -5.18
N PRO A 135 -20.55 -17.41 -4.78
CA PRO A 135 -20.86 -15.97 -4.81
C PRO A 135 -19.91 -15.10 -4.02
N ASN A 136 -19.21 -15.64 -3.00
CA ASN A 136 -18.25 -14.87 -2.19
C ASN A 136 -17.01 -14.45 -3.00
N THR A 137 -16.74 -15.08 -4.15
CA THR A 137 -15.66 -14.65 -5.06
C THR A 137 -15.88 -13.25 -5.60
N LEU A 138 -17.13 -12.73 -5.58
CA LEU A 138 -17.47 -11.38 -6.02
C LEU A 138 -16.76 -10.29 -5.20
N GLU A 139 -16.33 -10.59 -3.99
CA GLU A 139 -15.53 -9.68 -3.17
C GLU A 139 -14.23 -9.26 -3.86
N GLN A 140 -13.68 -10.09 -4.75
CA GLN A 140 -12.45 -9.80 -5.50
C GLN A 140 -12.64 -8.71 -6.59
N PHE A 141 -13.88 -8.39 -6.94
CA PHE A 141 -14.23 -7.46 -8.04
C PHE A 141 -14.81 -6.14 -7.53
N VAL A 142 -14.69 -5.84 -6.24
CA VAL A 142 -15.41 -4.70 -5.64
C VAL A 142 -14.76 -3.34 -5.92
N GLY A 143 -13.45 -3.26 -6.15
CA GLY A 143 -12.73 -1.99 -6.15
C GLY A 143 -11.87 -1.71 -7.38
N ASP A 144 -11.47 -0.44 -7.51
CA ASP A 144 -10.34 -0.02 -8.32
C ASP A 144 -9.06 -0.11 -7.49
N PHE A 145 -7.91 -0.25 -8.13
CA PHE A 145 -6.61 -0.29 -7.46
C PHE A 145 -5.90 1.06 -7.51
N VAL A 146 -4.97 1.27 -6.56
CA VAL A 146 -4.25 2.54 -6.42
C VAL A 146 -2.92 2.47 -7.15
N PHE A 147 -2.93 2.62 -8.46
CA PHE A 147 -1.76 2.81 -9.31
C PHE A 147 -2.15 3.35 -10.68
N ASN A 148 -1.18 3.91 -11.40
CA ASN A 148 -1.31 4.25 -12.81
C ASN A 148 -0.21 3.55 -13.63
N PRO A 149 -0.55 2.78 -14.67
CA PRO A 149 0.44 2.12 -15.51
C PRO A 149 1.27 3.14 -16.31
N VAL A 150 2.45 2.75 -16.76
CA VAL A 150 3.16 3.51 -17.78
C VAL A 150 2.32 3.49 -19.06
N ARG A 151 2.14 4.64 -19.68
CA ARG A 151 1.30 4.79 -20.88
C ARG A 151 1.76 3.82 -21.98
N GLY A 152 0.84 3.01 -22.47
CA GLY A 152 1.10 2.02 -23.53
C GLY A 152 1.75 0.72 -23.06
N SER A 153 2.04 0.56 -21.76
CA SER A 153 2.54 -0.72 -21.22
C SER A 153 1.40 -1.71 -20.97
N THR A 154 1.74 -2.99 -20.99
CA THR A 154 0.86 -4.08 -20.56
C THR A 154 1.38 -4.64 -19.24
N ILE A 155 0.51 -4.74 -18.25
CA ILE A 155 0.85 -5.31 -16.94
C ILE A 155 0.66 -6.82 -16.99
N LYS A 156 1.72 -7.57 -16.74
CA LYS A 156 1.66 -9.00 -16.49
C LYS A 156 1.43 -9.23 -15.00
N ILE A 157 0.45 -10.07 -14.67
CA ILE A 157 -0.02 -10.24 -13.29
C ILE A 157 0.91 -11.06 -12.39
N ASN A 158 1.89 -11.75 -12.95
CA ASN A 158 2.78 -12.70 -12.27
C ASN A 158 4.25 -12.25 -12.19
N GLU A 159 4.56 -11.02 -12.59
CA GLU A 159 5.90 -10.43 -12.51
C GLU A 159 5.82 -8.94 -12.14
N PRO A 160 6.90 -8.32 -11.60
CA PRO A 160 6.91 -6.89 -11.33
C PRO A 160 6.63 -6.09 -12.61
N ALA A 161 5.79 -5.09 -12.52
CA ALA A 161 5.43 -4.20 -13.63
C ALA A 161 5.88 -2.78 -13.32
N GLU A 162 6.57 -2.12 -14.26
CA GLU A 162 6.88 -0.70 -14.15
C GLU A 162 5.58 0.11 -14.26
N VAL A 163 5.38 1.04 -13.32
CA VAL A 163 4.22 1.91 -13.27
C VAL A 163 4.63 3.38 -13.19
N SER A 164 3.73 4.26 -13.62
CA SER A 164 3.97 5.70 -13.51
C SER A 164 3.85 6.17 -12.06
N GLU A 165 2.87 5.66 -11.36
CA GLU A 165 2.50 6.10 -10.02
C GLU A 165 1.86 4.95 -9.24
N THR A 166 2.08 4.92 -7.93
CA THR A 166 1.44 3.99 -6.99
C THR A 166 1.25 4.66 -5.64
N GLY A 167 0.36 4.12 -4.82
CA GLY A 167 0.07 4.68 -3.50
C GLY A 167 1.04 4.21 -2.42
N THR A 168 1.21 5.00 -1.39
CA THR A 168 2.07 4.72 -0.23
C THR A 168 1.43 3.80 0.82
N GLY A 169 0.20 3.35 0.60
CA GLY A 169 -0.47 2.42 1.54
C GLY A 169 0.25 1.09 1.72
N PHE A 170 1.09 0.68 0.74
CA PHE A 170 2.01 -0.44 0.86
C PHE A 170 3.17 -0.26 -0.14
N MET A 171 4.16 0.54 0.24
CA MET A 171 5.26 0.96 -0.64
C MET A 171 6.61 0.81 0.04
N MET A 172 7.51 0.04 -0.56
CA MET A 172 8.89 -0.12 -0.10
C MET A 172 9.85 0.74 -0.93
N ILE A 173 10.74 1.46 -0.23
CA ILE A 173 11.67 2.43 -0.82
C ILE A 173 13.05 2.19 -0.22
N ARG A 174 14.08 2.10 -1.07
CA ARG A 174 15.47 1.98 -0.61
C ARG A 174 16.00 3.31 -0.08
N ARG A 175 16.90 3.26 0.89
CA ARG A 175 17.59 4.45 1.42
C ARG A 175 18.22 5.29 0.30
N LYS A 176 18.92 4.66 -0.62
CA LYS A 176 19.59 5.35 -1.74
C LYS A 176 18.64 6.16 -2.62
N THR A 177 17.36 5.76 -2.72
CA THR A 177 16.34 6.51 -3.48
C THR A 177 16.09 7.88 -2.85
N PHE A 178 15.98 7.94 -1.52
CA PHE A 178 15.84 9.21 -0.81
C PHE A 178 17.11 10.06 -0.87
N GLU A 179 18.28 9.44 -0.76
CA GLU A 179 19.56 10.14 -0.85
C GLU A 179 19.77 10.77 -2.24
N GLN A 180 19.47 10.03 -3.31
CA GLN A 180 19.50 10.54 -4.68
C GLN A 180 18.44 11.63 -4.90
N PHE A 181 17.24 11.48 -4.36
CA PHE A 181 16.21 12.52 -4.42
C PHE A 181 16.70 13.81 -3.76
N ALA A 182 17.23 13.74 -2.54
CA ALA A 182 17.72 14.90 -1.81
C ALA A 182 18.88 15.60 -2.54
N GLU A 183 19.77 14.85 -3.20
CA GLU A 183 20.85 15.39 -4.02
C GLU A 183 20.30 16.13 -5.26
N LYS A 184 19.29 15.56 -5.93
CA LYS A 184 18.70 16.13 -7.16
C LYS A 184 17.74 17.28 -6.90
N PHE A 185 17.14 17.35 -5.71
CA PHE A 185 16.16 18.38 -5.34
C PHE A 185 16.53 19.06 -4.01
N PRO A 186 17.70 19.77 -3.93
CA PRO A 186 18.14 20.41 -2.70
C PRO A 186 17.18 21.51 -2.21
N GLU A 187 16.35 22.07 -3.09
CA GLU A 187 15.32 23.06 -2.77
C GLU A 187 14.18 22.49 -1.92
N THR A 188 14.09 21.17 -1.78
CA THR A 188 13.04 20.52 -0.95
C THR A 188 13.34 20.58 0.54
N LEU A 189 14.49 21.08 0.94
CA LEU A 189 14.89 21.19 2.34
C LEU A 189 14.13 22.33 3.05
N TYR A 190 13.33 22.02 4.06
CA TYR A 190 12.50 22.98 4.79
C TYR A 190 12.71 22.95 6.30
N VAL A 191 12.28 24.02 6.96
CA VAL A 191 12.25 24.13 8.43
C VAL A 191 10.88 23.68 8.93
N PRO A 192 10.78 22.61 9.71
CA PRO A 192 9.53 22.22 10.36
C PRO A 192 9.21 23.16 11.53
N ASP A 193 7.96 23.58 11.66
CA ASP A 193 7.54 24.61 12.61
C ASP A 193 6.57 24.13 13.71
N HIS A 194 6.16 22.87 13.70
CA HIS A 194 4.96 22.46 14.43
C HIS A 194 5.03 21.11 15.17
N VAL A 195 6.06 20.29 14.96
CA VAL A 195 6.19 19.03 15.70
C VAL A 195 7.37 19.10 16.65
N ARG A 196 7.08 18.86 17.91
CA ARG A 196 8.07 18.52 18.91
C ARG A 196 7.78 17.09 19.36
N SER A 197 8.74 16.22 19.21
CA SER A 197 8.69 14.85 19.71
C SER A 197 9.94 14.59 20.54
N GLU A 198 9.97 13.47 21.22
CA GLU A 198 11.12 13.06 22.03
C GLU A 198 12.44 13.07 21.23
N ASN A 199 12.37 12.80 19.92
CA ASN A 199 13.52 12.74 19.03
C ASN A 199 13.65 13.95 18.09
N PHE A 200 12.78 14.96 18.21
CA PHE A 200 12.72 16.10 17.32
C PHE A 200 12.32 17.39 18.05
N ASP A 201 13.25 18.31 18.20
CA ASP A 201 13.08 19.59 18.89
C ASP A 201 12.60 20.76 17.99
N GLY A 202 12.46 20.51 16.68
CA GLY A 202 12.07 21.52 15.69
C GLY A 202 13.25 22.34 15.13
N SER A 203 14.49 22.04 15.52
CA SER A 203 15.66 22.85 15.12
C SER A 203 16.29 22.42 13.80
N ARG A 204 16.10 21.15 13.36
CA ARG A 204 16.71 20.63 12.13
C ARG A 204 15.83 20.84 10.90
N LYS A 205 16.45 21.01 9.74
CA LYS A 205 15.78 20.96 8.45
C LYS A 205 15.53 19.51 8.02
N ILE A 206 14.42 19.29 7.37
CA ILE A 206 14.06 17.99 6.76
C ILE A 206 13.71 18.17 5.29
N ASN A 207 13.84 17.10 4.49
CA ASN A 207 13.50 17.15 3.07
C ASN A 207 12.00 16.88 2.85
N MET A 208 11.40 17.62 1.93
CA MET A 208 10.04 17.44 1.48
C MET A 208 10.04 16.40 0.34
N PHE A 209 9.99 15.12 0.69
CA PHE A 209 9.89 14.02 -0.25
C PHE A 209 8.46 13.84 -0.77
N PHE A 210 7.48 14.18 0.05
CA PHE A 210 6.06 14.03 -0.23
C PHE A 210 5.37 15.40 -0.20
N GLN A 211 4.73 15.76 -1.31
CA GLN A 211 4.01 17.02 -1.49
C GLN A 211 2.84 16.82 -2.43
N ALA A 212 1.75 17.55 -2.23
CA ALA A 212 0.66 17.63 -3.20
C ALA A 212 0.83 18.89 -4.06
N GLU A 213 0.86 18.74 -5.39
CA GLU A 213 1.14 19.84 -6.32
C GLU A 213 0.41 19.64 -7.64
N ILE A 214 0.15 20.74 -8.35
CA ILE A 214 -0.33 20.69 -9.74
C ILE A 214 0.87 20.45 -10.66
N GLU A 215 0.88 19.30 -11.33
CA GLU A 215 1.87 19.00 -12.36
C GLU A 215 1.62 19.90 -13.58
N LYS A 216 2.66 20.64 -14.03
CA LYS A 216 2.50 21.75 -14.96
C LYS A 216 2.13 21.34 -16.39
N GLU A 217 2.59 20.18 -16.84
CA GLU A 217 2.36 19.74 -18.22
C GLU A 217 0.96 19.14 -18.39
N SER A 218 0.54 18.29 -17.47
CA SER A 218 -0.75 17.62 -17.54
C SER A 218 -1.89 18.41 -16.88
N GLY A 219 -1.57 19.38 -16.01
CA GLY A 219 -2.54 20.09 -15.18
C GLY A 219 -3.17 19.23 -14.09
N ARG A 220 -2.66 18.01 -13.84
CA ARG A 220 -3.17 17.12 -12.80
C ARG A 220 -2.72 17.63 -11.42
N TYR A 221 -3.66 17.66 -10.46
CA TYR A 221 -3.32 17.82 -9.06
C TYR A 221 -2.91 16.45 -8.51
N LEU A 222 -1.60 16.28 -8.28
CA LEU A 222 -1.04 15.03 -7.79
C LEU A 222 -1.17 14.97 -6.27
N SER A 223 -1.56 13.79 -5.76
CA SER A 223 -1.42 13.44 -4.34
C SER A 223 0.06 13.31 -3.98
N GLU A 224 0.36 13.25 -2.69
CA GLU A 224 1.73 13.22 -2.19
C GLU A 224 2.54 12.02 -2.69
N ASP A 225 1.90 10.86 -2.77
CA ASP A 225 2.48 9.61 -3.29
C ASP A 225 2.74 9.68 -4.79
N TYR A 226 1.79 10.20 -5.57
CA TYR A 226 1.91 10.37 -7.00
C TYR A 226 2.95 11.44 -7.37
N TRP A 227 3.00 12.53 -6.60
CA TRP A 227 4.02 13.55 -6.77
C TRP A 227 5.43 12.99 -6.49
N PHE A 228 5.60 12.20 -5.43
CA PHE A 228 6.87 11.55 -5.14
C PHE A 228 7.29 10.60 -6.27
N CYS A 229 6.38 9.75 -6.76
CA CYS A 229 6.64 8.87 -7.91
C CYS A 229 7.02 9.69 -9.16
N PHE A 230 6.32 10.77 -9.45
CA PHE A 230 6.62 11.66 -10.57
C PHE A 230 8.02 12.27 -10.45
N LYS A 231 8.40 12.80 -9.30
CA LYS A 231 9.72 13.39 -9.05
C LYS A 231 10.84 12.36 -9.16
N VAL A 232 10.68 11.20 -8.56
CA VAL A 232 11.65 10.09 -8.63
C VAL A 232 11.88 9.67 -10.09
N ARG A 233 10.81 9.51 -10.86
CA ARG A 233 10.92 9.16 -12.29
C ARG A 233 11.54 10.27 -13.15
N SER A 234 11.34 11.53 -12.79
CA SER A 234 11.92 12.67 -13.55
C SER A 234 13.45 12.72 -13.52
N VAL A 235 14.07 11.98 -12.59
CA VAL A 235 15.54 11.86 -12.47
C VAL A 235 16.06 10.47 -12.84
N GLY A 236 15.24 9.67 -13.56
CA GLY A 236 15.64 8.38 -14.12
C GLY A 236 15.50 7.19 -13.20
N MET A 237 15.00 7.37 -11.97
CA MET A 237 14.64 6.26 -11.10
C MET A 237 13.31 5.64 -11.50
N LYS A 238 13.00 4.44 -11.01
CA LYS A 238 11.80 3.69 -11.45
C LYS A 238 10.87 3.33 -10.30
N VAL A 239 9.60 3.19 -10.66
CA VAL A 239 8.51 2.78 -9.76
C VAL A 239 7.92 1.46 -10.26
N TRP A 240 7.82 0.50 -9.37
CA TRP A 240 7.39 -0.85 -9.69
C TRP A 240 6.19 -1.29 -8.82
N LEU A 241 5.36 -2.13 -9.41
CA LEU A 241 4.21 -2.75 -8.77
C LEU A 241 4.35 -4.27 -8.82
N CYS A 242 3.97 -4.95 -7.74
CA CYS A 242 3.82 -6.39 -7.66
C CYS A 242 2.32 -6.77 -7.77
N PRO A 243 1.79 -7.03 -8.98
CA PRO A 243 0.34 -7.19 -9.19
C PRO A 243 -0.26 -8.44 -8.53
N TRP A 244 0.56 -9.45 -8.24
CA TRP A 244 0.11 -10.72 -7.62
C TRP A 244 -0.14 -10.62 -6.11
N MET A 245 0.24 -9.51 -5.47
CA MET A 245 0.04 -9.34 -4.03
C MET A 245 -1.42 -9.03 -3.73
N HIS A 246 -1.97 -9.72 -2.73
CA HIS A 246 -3.35 -9.54 -2.30
C HIS A 246 -3.40 -8.75 -1.00
N LEU A 247 -3.66 -7.45 -1.12
CA LEU A 247 -3.78 -6.54 0.01
C LEU A 247 -5.24 -6.26 0.33
N GLN A 248 -5.54 -6.05 1.61
CA GLN A 248 -6.86 -5.66 2.09
C GLN A 248 -6.83 -4.17 2.49
N HIS A 249 -7.86 -3.42 2.14
CA HIS A 249 -7.99 -2.03 2.53
C HIS A 249 -9.27 -1.84 3.34
N SER A 250 -9.14 -1.71 4.64
CA SER A 250 -10.27 -1.58 5.56
C SER A 250 -10.85 -0.16 5.56
N GLY A 251 -12.17 -0.06 5.67
CA GLY A 251 -12.86 1.23 5.73
C GLY A 251 -14.28 1.07 6.21
N TYR A 252 -14.95 2.18 6.48
CA TYR A 252 -16.35 2.19 6.86
C TYR A 252 -17.25 2.08 5.63
N TYR A 253 -18.33 1.29 5.75
CA TYR A 253 -19.35 1.16 4.72
C TYR A 253 -20.73 1.34 5.36
N THR A 254 -21.62 2.12 4.72
CA THR A 254 -23.00 2.28 5.16
C THR A 254 -23.86 1.21 4.50
N PHE A 255 -24.35 0.27 5.28
CA PHE A 255 -25.25 -0.79 4.82
C PHE A 255 -26.65 -0.22 4.69
N ALA A 256 -27.14 -0.05 3.44
CA ALA A 256 -28.49 0.37 3.12
C ALA A 256 -29.23 -0.74 2.38
N GLY A 257 -30.30 -1.20 2.94
CA GLY A 257 -31.17 -2.23 2.34
C GLY A 257 -32.56 -1.70 1.99
N ASN A 258 -33.22 -2.33 1.02
CA ASN A 258 -34.61 -2.06 0.65
C ASN A 258 -35.39 -3.37 0.70
N LEU A 259 -36.19 -3.57 1.74
CA LEU A 259 -36.95 -4.81 1.94
C LEU A 259 -37.95 -5.11 0.80
N PRO A 260 -38.70 -4.14 0.26
CA PRO A 260 -39.51 -4.38 -0.93
C PRO A 260 -38.71 -4.86 -2.15
N ALA A 261 -37.52 -4.32 -2.39
CA ALA A 261 -36.65 -4.77 -3.48
C ALA A 261 -36.12 -6.19 -3.24
N MET A 262 -35.79 -6.55 -2.01
CA MET A 262 -35.42 -7.91 -1.64
C MET A 262 -36.55 -8.91 -1.91
N ALA A 263 -37.80 -8.56 -1.55
CA ALA A 263 -38.97 -9.38 -1.85
C ALA A 263 -39.16 -9.63 -3.35
N ALA A 264 -38.82 -8.65 -4.21
CA ALA A 264 -38.92 -8.80 -5.66
C ALA A 264 -37.88 -9.78 -6.23
N LEU A 265 -36.79 -10.09 -5.52
CA LEU A 265 -35.82 -11.12 -5.91
C LEU A 265 -36.35 -12.56 -5.68
N GLY A 266 -37.42 -12.71 -4.90
CA GLY A 266 -37.96 -14.04 -4.55
C GLY A 266 -37.06 -14.91 -3.68
N VAL A 267 -36.14 -14.26 -2.93
CA VAL A 267 -35.26 -14.92 -1.94
C VAL A 267 -35.60 -14.48 -0.53
N SER A 268 -35.18 -15.25 0.49
CA SER A 268 -35.41 -14.87 1.89
C SER A 268 -34.79 -13.51 2.19
N ALA A 269 -35.53 -12.63 2.86
CA ALA A 269 -35.02 -11.36 3.37
C ALA A 269 -34.23 -11.52 4.67
N THR A 270 -34.25 -12.72 5.27
CA THR A 270 -33.52 -13.08 6.48
C THR A 270 -32.56 -14.23 6.16
N CYS A 271 -31.54 -14.41 6.99
CA CYS A 271 -30.63 -15.55 6.83
C CYS A 271 -31.32 -16.83 7.34
N ASP A 272 -32.05 -17.51 6.46
CA ASP A 272 -32.71 -18.79 6.75
C ASP A 272 -31.79 -19.96 6.33
N PRO A 273 -31.25 -20.74 7.30
CA PRO A 273 -30.34 -21.84 6.98
C PRO A 273 -30.99 -22.94 6.12
N GLU A 274 -32.30 -23.16 6.22
CA GLU A 274 -33.00 -24.17 5.44
C GLU A 274 -33.15 -23.76 3.96
N GLU A 275 -33.40 -22.49 3.68
CA GLU A 275 -33.45 -21.99 2.32
C GLU A 275 -32.05 -22.02 1.66
N ILE A 276 -31.00 -21.68 2.38
CA ILE A 276 -29.61 -21.77 1.90
C ILE A 276 -29.26 -23.22 1.57
N ALA A 277 -29.68 -24.18 2.41
CA ALA A 277 -29.45 -25.61 2.18
C ALA A 277 -30.21 -26.15 0.94
N LYS A 278 -31.43 -25.64 0.68
CA LYS A 278 -32.24 -26.02 -0.50
C LYS A 278 -31.63 -25.52 -1.82
N THR A 279 -31.02 -24.34 -1.80
CA THR A 279 -30.36 -23.77 -2.98
C THR A 279 -29.11 -24.57 -3.40
N LYS A 280 -28.37 -25.14 -2.41
CA LYS A 280 -27.23 -26.02 -2.66
C LYS A 280 -27.59 -27.42 -3.18
N LYS A 281 -28.83 -27.89 -2.97
CA LYS A 281 -29.30 -29.21 -3.43
C LYS A 281 -29.92 -29.19 -4.83
N LYS A 282 -30.17 -28.01 -5.42
CA LYS A 282 -30.74 -27.85 -6.77
C LYS A 282 -29.70 -27.66 -7.88
N LYS A 283 -28.42 -27.71 -7.53
CA LYS A 283 -27.27 -27.82 -8.45
C LYS A 283 -26.70 -29.25 -8.36
#